data_33325664c26ba127b6711be820847f0c
#
_entry.id   33325664c26ba127b6711be820847f0c
#
_cell.length_a   1.000
_cell.length_b   1.000
_cell.length_c   1.000
_cell.angle_alpha   90.00
_cell.angle_beta   90.00
_cell.angle_gamma   90.00
#
_symmetry.space_group_name_H-M   'P 1'
#
loop_
_entity.id
_entity.type
_entity.pdbx_description
1 polymer ?
#
loop_
_entity_poly.entity_id
_entity_poly.type
_entity_poly.pdbx_seq_one_letter_code
_entity_poly.pdbx_strand_id
1 'polypeptide(L)'
;GNRQAKKLHNASRNYVNAKSQSEMYLYIFEKVSEKEQGILLRGRNAKPYSIPKNASLLEYKYATGLESLFGYLKLAENETRIDEIFNLCLEAMESQI
;
A
#
# COMPACT_ATOMS: atom_id res chain seq x y z
N GLY A 1 -7.68 20.23 -10.73
CA GLY A 1 -6.95 20.86 -11.80
C GLY A 1 -5.60 20.24 -12.06
N ASN A 2 -4.92 20.73 -13.06
CA ASN A 2 -3.62 20.21 -13.47
C ASN A 2 -2.59 20.25 -12.34
N ARG A 3 -2.69 21.24 -11.48
CA ARG A 3 -1.77 21.39 -10.36
C ARG A 3 -1.93 20.26 -9.35
N GLN A 4 -3.17 19.88 -9.05
CA GLN A 4 -3.42 18.78 -8.13
C GLN A 4 -3.01 17.44 -8.73
N ALA A 5 -3.29 17.22 -9.99
CA ALA A 5 -2.90 16.00 -10.68
C ALA A 5 -1.38 15.85 -10.68
N LYS A 6 -0.66 16.92 -10.94
CA LYS A 6 0.80 16.90 -10.95
C LYS A 6 1.36 16.64 -9.56
N LYS A 7 0.76 17.25 -8.54
CA LYS A 7 1.19 17.05 -7.15
C LYS A 7 0.94 15.62 -6.70
N LEU A 8 -0.21 15.05 -7.06
CA LEU A 8 -0.53 13.66 -6.76
C LEU A 8 0.43 12.70 -7.45
N HIS A 9 0.78 13.00 -8.71
CA HIS A 9 1.72 12.20 -9.46
C HIS A 9 3.10 12.18 -8.79
N ASN A 10 3.58 13.33 -8.34
CA ASN A 10 4.85 13.42 -7.64
C ASN A 10 4.82 12.67 -6.31
N ALA A 11 3.71 12.77 -5.57
CA ALA A 11 3.53 12.02 -4.33
C ALA A 11 3.54 10.53 -4.59
N SER A 12 2.86 10.07 -5.66
CA SER A 12 2.84 8.66 -6.03
C SER A 12 4.24 8.14 -6.31
N ARG A 13 5.08 8.92 -6.96
CA ARG A 13 6.46 8.52 -7.26
C ARG A 13 7.23 8.23 -5.98
N ASN A 14 7.00 9.00 -4.91
CA ASN A 14 7.66 8.79 -3.63
C ASN A 14 7.11 7.58 -2.86
N TYR A 15 5.87 7.18 -3.16
CA TYR A 15 5.18 6.14 -2.41
C TYR A 15 5.13 4.79 -3.10
N VAL A 16 5.70 4.65 -4.31
CA VAL A 16 5.61 3.38 -5.03
C VAL A 16 6.76 2.42 -4.73
N ASN A 17 7.81 2.84 -4.03
CA ASN A 17 8.89 1.93 -3.71
C ASN A 17 8.50 0.97 -2.58
N ALA A 18 9.16 -0.18 -2.55
CA ALA A 18 8.83 -1.25 -1.60
C ALA A 18 9.00 -0.82 -0.15
N LYS A 19 9.99 0.01 0.13
CA LYS A 19 10.24 0.49 1.48
C LYS A 19 9.06 1.33 1.98
N SER A 20 8.61 2.30 1.18
CA SER A 20 7.48 3.15 1.57
C SER A 20 6.21 2.32 1.72
N GLN A 21 5.98 1.39 0.80
CA GLN A 21 4.79 0.54 0.86
C GLN A 21 4.81 -0.38 2.08
N SER A 22 5.98 -0.85 2.49
CA SER A 22 6.07 -1.67 3.69
C SER A 22 5.74 -0.85 4.95
N GLU A 23 6.16 0.41 4.98
CA GLU A 23 5.83 1.31 6.07
C GLU A 23 4.32 1.60 6.11
N MET A 24 3.69 1.79 4.95
CA MET A 24 2.24 1.95 4.85
C MET A 24 1.53 0.72 5.39
N TYR A 25 1.96 -0.48 4.98
CA TYR A 25 1.36 -1.74 5.44
C TYR A 25 1.37 -1.80 6.97
N LEU A 26 2.52 -1.55 7.58
CA LEU A 26 2.66 -1.65 9.04
C LEU A 26 1.81 -0.62 9.76
N TYR A 27 1.69 0.57 9.21
CA TYR A 27 0.90 1.64 9.80
C TYR A 27 -0.60 1.34 9.75
N ILE A 28 -1.09 0.88 8.59
CA ILE A 28 -2.53 0.67 8.41
C ILE A 28 -3.03 -0.64 9.00
N PHE A 29 -2.14 -1.60 9.25
CA PHE A 29 -2.56 -2.96 9.64
C PHE A 29 -3.52 -2.95 10.83
N GLU A 30 -3.21 -2.18 11.86
CA GLU A 30 -4.06 -2.12 13.07
C GLU A 30 -5.28 -1.20 12.90
N LYS A 31 -5.37 -0.48 11.77
CA LYS A 31 -6.43 0.50 11.53
C LYS A 31 -7.49 0.01 10.56
N VAL A 32 -7.29 -1.15 9.95
CA VAL A 32 -8.23 -1.71 8.98
C VAL A 32 -9.02 -2.86 9.62
N SER A 33 -10.06 -3.31 8.90
CA SER A 33 -10.91 -4.37 9.40
C SER A 33 -10.19 -5.71 9.46
N GLU A 34 -10.76 -6.64 10.22
CA GLU A 34 -10.21 -8.00 10.33
C GLU A 34 -10.12 -8.69 8.97
N LYS A 35 -11.14 -8.50 8.12
CA LYS A 35 -11.12 -9.04 6.76
C LYS A 35 -9.99 -8.45 5.94
N GLU A 36 -9.78 -7.15 6.05
CA GLU A 36 -8.71 -6.46 5.34
C GLU A 36 -7.35 -6.89 5.85
N GLN A 37 -7.21 -7.09 7.15
CA GLN A 37 -5.98 -7.64 7.73
C GLN A 37 -5.67 -9.02 7.14
N GLY A 38 -6.70 -9.85 6.97
CA GLY A 38 -6.51 -11.16 6.36
C GLY A 38 -6.00 -11.08 4.93
N ILE A 39 -6.48 -10.12 4.15
CA ILE A 39 -6.02 -9.90 2.79
C ILE A 39 -4.56 -9.44 2.78
N LEU A 40 -4.23 -8.51 3.67
CA LEU A 40 -2.85 -8.02 3.81
C LEU A 40 -1.90 -9.18 4.15
N LEU A 41 -2.29 -10.03 5.10
CA LEU A 41 -1.48 -11.16 5.52
C LEU A 41 -1.29 -12.19 4.41
N ARG A 42 -2.36 -12.52 3.68
CA ARG A 42 -2.26 -13.48 2.59
C ARG A 42 -1.34 -12.97 1.48
N GLY A 43 -1.45 -11.69 1.14
CA GLY A 43 -0.58 -11.09 0.13
C GLY A 43 0.88 -11.09 0.59
N ARG A 44 1.12 -10.72 1.85
CA ARG A 44 2.46 -10.72 2.41
C ARG A 44 3.10 -12.11 2.38
N ASN A 45 2.29 -13.15 2.64
CA ASN A 45 2.78 -14.51 2.74
C ASN A 45 2.83 -15.26 1.40
N ALA A 46 2.36 -14.65 0.32
CA ALA A 46 2.41 -15.28 -1.00
C ALA A 46 3.86 -15.39 -1.48
N LYS A 47 4.15 -16.46 -2.25
CA LYS A 47 5.48 -16.63 -2.83
C LYS A 47 5.71 -15.58 -3.91
N PRO A 48 6.83 -14.85 -3.84
CA PRO A 48 7.14 -13.87 -4.89
C PRO A 48 7.59 -14.57 -6.17
N TYR A 49 7.16 -14.04 -7.32
CA TYR A 49 7.65 -14.54 -8.61
C TYR A 49 9.07 -14.07 -8.88
N SER A 50 9.35 -12.83 -8.57
CA SER A 50 10.67 -12.27 -8.71
C SER A 50 10.82 -11.13 -7.71
N ILE A 51 12.04 -10.91 -7.25
CA ILE A 51 12.35 -9.85 -6.30
C ILE A 51 13.26 -8.85 -6.99
N PRO A 52 12.90 -7.56 -6.99
CA PRO A 52 13.79 -6.54 -7.56
C PRO A 52 15.15 -6.57 -6.85
N LYS A 53 16.22 -6.34 -7.63
CA LYS A 53 17.58 -6.46 -7.12
C LYS A 53 17.88 -5.58 -5.90
N ASN A 54 17.23 -4.43 -5.81
CA ASN A 54 17.55 -3.44 -4.77
C ASN A 54 16.52 -3.39 -3.65
N ALA A 55 15.59 -4.35 -3.60
CA ALA A 55 14.58 -4.40 -2.56
C ALA A 55 14.86 -5.55 -1.61
N SER A 56 14.66 -5.33 -0.31
CA SER A 56 14.72 -6.44 0.64
C SER A 56 13.51 -7.35 0.41
N LEU A 57 13.68 -8.63 0.69
CA LEU A 57 12.59 -9.60 0.58
C LEU A 57 11.40 -9.20 1.45
N LEU A 58 11.69 -8.76 2.68
CA LEU A 58 10.63 -8.39 3.62
C LEU A 58 9.83 -7.19 3.14
N GLU A 59 10.53 -6.15 2.66
CA GLU A 59 9.85 -4.97 2.12
C GLU A 59 8.99 -5.33 0.92
N TYR A 60 9.51 -6.19 0.05
CA TYR A 60 8.76 -6.66 -1.12
C TYR A 60 7.49 -7.40 -0.68
N LYS A 61 7.57 -8.25 0.33
CA LYS A 61 6.41 -9.02 0.80
C LYS A 61 5.33 -8.12 1.40
N TYR A 62 5.72 -7.12 2.18
CA TYR A 62 4.76 -6.16 2.71
C TYR A 62 4.12 -5.33 1.60
N ALA A 63 4.92 -4.91 0.62
CA ALA A 63 4.39 -4.17 -0.53
C ALA A 63 3.38 -5.01 -1.30
N THR A 64 3.66 -6.30 -1.48
CA THR A 64 2.73 -7.23 -2.15
C THR A 64 1.44 -7.36 -1.36
N GLY A 65 1.52 -7.39 -0.04
CA GLY A 65 0.33 -7.41 0.82
C GLY A 65 -0.53 -6.18 0.61
N LEU A 66 0.09 -5.01 0.57
CA LEU A 66 -0.62 -3.76 0.36
C LEU A 66 -1.30 -3.73 -1.03
N GLU A 67 -0.58 -4.16 -2.06
CA GLU A 67 -1.14 -4.25 -3.41
C GLU A 67 -2.33 -5.19 -3.47
N SER A 68 -2.27 -6.30 -2.72
CA SER A 68 -3.35 -7.27 -2.66
C SER A 68 -4.63 -6.64 -2.10
N LEU A 69 -4.50 -5.81 -1.07
CA LEU A 69 -5.66 -5.13 -0.49
C LEU A 69 -6.28 -4.16 -1.48
N PHE A 70 -5.47 -3.32 -2.12
CA PHE A 70 -5.99 -2.38 -3.12
C PHE A 70 -6.62 -3.11 -4.31
N GLY A 71 -5.97 -4.21 -4.76
CA GLY A 71 -6.53 -5.03 -5.85
C GLY A 71 -7.88 -5.63 -5.48
N TYR A 72 -8.01 -6.14 -4.27
CA TYR A 72 -9.28 -6.67 -3.78
C TYR A 72 -10.38 -5.60 -3.79
N LEU A 73 -10.07 -4.42 -3.25
CA LEU A 73 -11.04 -3.33 -3.18
C LEU A 73 -11.43 -2.83 -4.55
N LYS A 74 -10.49 -2.82 -5.49
CA LYS A 74 -10.78 -2.43 -6.88
C LYS A 74 -11.72 -3.43 -7.54
N LEU A 75 -11.48 -4.72 -7.37
CA LEU A 75 -12.35 -5.77 -7.91
C LEU A 75 -13.74 -5.73 -7.26
N ALA A 76 -13.82 -5.34 -6.01
CA ALA A 76 -15.10 -5.18 -5.30
C ALA A 76 -15.78 -3.86 -5.62
N GLU A 77 -15.16 -3.03 -6.45
CA GLU A 77 -15.68 -1.71 -6.84
C GLU A 77 -15.96 -0.81 -5.64
N ASN A 78 -15.16 -0.95 -4.58
CA ASN A 78 -15.32 -0.16 -3.36
C ASN A 78 -14.42 1.06 -3.38
N GLU A 79 -14.76 2.02 -4.21
CA GLU A 79 -13.97 3.25 -4.40
C GLU A 79 -13.84 4.06 -3.12
N THR A 80 -14.91 4.12 -2.32
CA THR A 80 -14.89 4.85 -1.05
C THR A 80 -13.82 4.28 -0.11
N ARG A 81 -13.78 2.95 -0.01
CA ARG A 81 -12.81 2.32 0.89
C ARG A 81 -11.38 2.46 0.37
N ILE A 82 -11.20 2.43 -0.96
CA ILE A 82 -9.89 2.68 -1.56
C ILE A 82 -9.39 4.06 -1.12
N ASP A 83 -10.24 5.09 -1.20
CA ASP A 83 -9.87 6.43 -0.81
C ASP A 83 -9.53 6.52 0.67
N GLU A 84 -10.31 5.85 1.53
CA GLU A 84 -10.05 5.83 2.95
C GLU A 84 -8.69 5.21 3.28
N ILE A 85 -8.40 4.07 2.67
CA ILE A 85 -7.13 3.38 2.91
C ILE A 85 -5.97 4.16 2.32
N PHE A 86 -6.16 4.74 1.14
CA PHE A 86 -5.14 5.60 0.55
C PHE A 86 -4.80 6.78 1.47
N ASN A 87 -5.81 7.39 2.09
CA ASN A 87 -5.57 8.47 3.04
C ASN A 87 -4.80 8.00 4.27
N LEU A 88 -5.08 6.79 4.76
CA LEU A 88 -4.30 6.20 5.85
C LEU A 88 -2.85 5.99 5.44
N CYS A 89 -2.61 5.59 4.19
CA CYS A 89 -1.26 5.44 3.67
C CYS A 89 -0.53 6.78 3.62
N LEU A 90 -1.23 7.84 3.23
CA LEU A 90 -0.65 9.18 3.23
C LEU A 90 -0.30 9.62 4.65
N GLU A 91 -1.15 9.33 5.63
CA GLU A 91 -0.86 9.60 7.04
C GLU A 91 0.42 8.88 7.48
N ALA A 92 0.59 7.64 7.04
CA ALA A 92 1.80 6.87 7.36
C ALA A 92 3.05 7.59 6.87
N MET A 93 3.00 8.14 5.67
CA MET A 93 4.15 8.85 5.10
C MET A 93 4.39 10.18 5.81
N GLU A 94 3.33 10.89 6.16
CA GLU A 94 3.43 12.16 6.87
C GLU A 94 4.04 11.97 8.25
N SER A 95 3.75 10.86 8.92
CA SER A 95 4.27 10.59 10.26
C SER A 95 5.76 10.26 10.26
N GLN A 96 6.35 10.02 9.08
CA GLN A 96 7.77 9.75 8.93
C GLN A 96 8.62 11.02 8.83
N ILE A 97 8.00 12.18 8.70
CA ILE A 97 8.71 13.46 8.52
C ILE A 97 9.14 14.08 9.87
#